data_02c5c7b7e6135c05392e235d12b8bfdd
#
_entry.id   02c5c7b7e6135c05392e235d12b8bfdd
#
_cell.length_a   1.000
_cell.length_b   1.000
_cell.length_c   1.000
_cell.angle_alpha   90.00
_cell.angle_beta   90.00
_cell.angle_gamma   90.00
#
_symmetry.space_group_name_H-M   'P 1'
#
loop_
_entity.id
_entity.type
_entity.pdbx_description
1 polymer ?
#
loop_
_entity_poly.entity_id
_entity_poly.type
_entity_poly.pdbx_seq_one_letter_code
_entity_poly.pdbx_strand_id
1 'polypeptide(L)'
;MNTESVDHERALRLIHSGTSIIPKASLGSWVVYGLGSERDDLPSYVVLTDPGGLPVDGVNNWTSAFLPAVFQGTQFRSSGQAVVHLNTPENLARGARLNQLDFLKQINEVHRTRYPESDELQARIDNFELAARMQTAVPGVIDLSLIHI
;
A
#
# COMPACT_ATOMS: atom_id res chain seq x y z
N MET A 1 16.04 21.55 5.60
CA MET A 1 16.15 21.12 4.19
C MET A 1 15.81 22.31 3.33
N ASN A 2 16.57 22.56 2.28
CA ASN A 2 16.31 23.63 1.32
C ASN A 2 16.06 23.00 -0.04
N THR A 3 15.04 23.47 -0.78
CA THR A 3 14.74 23.02 -2.14
C THR A 3 14.89 24.19 -3.09
N GLU A 4 15.33 23.92 -4.30
CA GLU A 4 15.44 24.95 -5.36
C GLU A 4 14.08 25.40 -5.92
N SER A 5 13.00 24.71 -5.53
CA SER A 5 11.64 25.00 -5.99
C SER A 5 10.87 25.81 -4.97
N VAL A 6 10.21 26.86 -5.42
CA VAL A 6 9.24 27.66 -4.65
C VAL A 6 7.83 27.07 -4.68
N ASP A 7 7.60 26.10 -5.55
CA ASP A 7 6.34 25.37 -5.70
C ASP A 7 6.32 24.18 -4.76
N HIS A 8 5.29 24.10 -3.91
CA HIS A 8 5.16 23.05 -2.90
C HIS A 8 5.10 21.65 -3.50
N GLU A 9 4.40 21.45 -4.61
CA GLU A 9 4.28 20.17 -5.29
C GLU A 9 5.64 19.65 -5.77
N ARG A 10 6.40 20.50 -6.46
CA ARG A 10 7.74 20.16 -6.95
C ARG A 10 8.74 19.95 -5.82
N ALA A 11 8.64 20.77 -4.77
CA ALA A 11 9.49 20.64 -3.59
C ALA A 11 9.27 19.32 -2.87
N LEU A 12 8.00 18.88 -2.69
CA LEU A 12 7.66 17.60 -2.09
C LEU A 12 8.15 16.43 -2.94
N ARG A 13 7.94 16.47 -4.27
CA ARG A 13 8.50 15.45 -5.16
C ARG A 13 10.01 15.33 -5.03
N LEU A 14 10.71 16.45 -5.00
CA LEU A 14 12.17 16.50 -4.87
C LEU A 14 12.63 15.84 -3.57
N ILE A 15 11.95 16.10 -2.46
CA ILE A 15 12.28 15.50 -1.15
C ILE A 15 12.01 13.99 -1.14
N HIS A 16 10.88 13.53 -1.71
CA HIS A 16 10.46 12.13 -1.62
C HIS A 16 11.08 11.22 -2.69
N SER A 17 11.40 11.76 -3.87
CA SER A 17 11.83 10.97 -5.03
C SER A 17 13.11 11.47 -5.71
N GLY A 18 13.71 12.56 -5.23
CA GLY A 18 14.92 13.15 -5.81
C GLY A 18 14.72 13.85 -7.15
N THR A 19 13.48 14.10 -7.57
CA THR A 19 13.16 14.79 -8.82
C THR A 19 11.94 15.70 -8.66
N SER A 20 11.96 16.85 -9.33
CA SER A 20 10.86 17.82 -9.27
C SER A 20 9.87 17.73 -10.44
N ILE A 21 10.18 16.95 -11.49
CA ILE A 21 9.45 16.98 -12.76
C ILE A 21 8.53 15.78 -12.91
N ILE A 22 9.07 14.57 -12.82
CA ILE A 22 8.34 13.34 -13.03
C ILE A 22 8.38 12.52 -11.73
N PRO A 23 7.24 12.03 -11.22
CA PRO A 23 7.27 11.15 -10.07
C PRO A 23 8.16 9.93 -10.33
N LYS A 24 9.16 9.74 -9.47
CA LYS A 24 9.98 8.52 -9.42
C LYS A 24 9.62 7.75 -8.17
N ALA A 25 10.14 6.54 -8.06
CA ALA A 25 9.95 5.75 -6.87
C ALA A 25 10.41 6.52 -5.62
N SER A 26 9.55 6.57 -4.62
CA SER A 26 9.84 7.24 -3.35
C SER A 26 10.94 6.51 -2.58
N LEU A 27 11.58 7.21 -1.64
CA LEU A 27 12.59 6.60 -0.77
C LEU A 27 12.07 5.33 -0.09
N GLY A 28 10.81 5.35 0.41
CA GLY A 28 10.22 4.17 1.05
C GLY A 28 10.07 2.99 0.10
N SER A 29 9.67 3.24 -1.16
CA SER A 29 9.60 2.19 -2.19
C SER A 29 10.97 1.58 -2.49
N TRP A 30 12.02 2.40 -2.55
CA TRP A 30 13.39 1.90 -2.73
C TRP A 30 13.90 1.08 -1.55
N VAL A 31 13.58 1.51 -0.33
CA VAL A 31 13.95 0.76 0.89
C VAL A 31 13.31 -0.62 0.89
N VAL A 32 12.01 -0.70 0.60
CA VAL A 32 11.30 -1.99 0.55
C VAL A 32 11.79 -2.86 -0.61
N TYR A 33 12.05 -2.27 -1.77
CA TYR A 33 12.61 -2.99 -2.91
C TYR A 33 13.98 -3.61 -2.59
N GLY A 34 14.84 -2.88 -1.89
CA GLY A 34 16.20 -3.34 -1.59
C GLY A 34 16.32 -4.25 -0.37
N LEU A 35 15.54 -4.02 0.67
CA LEU A 35 15.62 -4.75 1.94
C LEU A 35 14.53 -5.82 2.10
N GLY A 36 13.43 -5.70 1.34
CA GLY A 36 12.28 -6.57 1.50
C GLY A 36 11.46 -6.27 2.76
N SER A 37 10.70 -7.24 3.21
CA SER A 37 9.91 -7.19 4.43
C SER A 37 10.08 -8.48 5.22
N GLU A 38 10.13 -8.36 6.53
CA GLU A 38 10.13 -9.52 7.45
C GLU A 38 8.73 -10.12 7.62
N ARG A 39 7.68 -9.38 7.19
CA ARG A 39 6.28 -9.78 7.31
C ARG A 39 5.61 -9.78 5.96
N ASP A 40 4.73 -10.75 5.76
CA ASP A 40 3.93 -10.94 4.54
C ASP A 40 2.42 -10.68 4.75
N ASP A 41 2.02 -10.38 5.99
CA ASP A 41 0.64 -10.09 6.40
C ASP A 41 0.34 -8.60 6.62
N LEU A 42 1.37 -7.75 6.53
CA LEU A 42 1.29 -6.30 6.64
C LEU A 42 1.98 -5.62 5.47
N PRO A 43 1.55 -4.40 5.08
CA PRO A 43 2.26 -3.64 4.08
C PRO A 43 3.65 -3.28 4.58
N SER A 44 4.65 -3.50 3.75
CA SER A 44 6.05 -3.20 4.08
C SER A 44 6.35 -1.70 4.14
N TYR A 45 5.52 -0.89 3.47
CA TYR A 45 5.63 0.56 3.46
C TYR A 45 4.29 1.18 3.83
N VAL A 46 4.20 1.69 5.05
CA VAL A 46 3.01 2.38 5.58
C VAL A 46 3.24 3.87 5.58
N VAL A 47 2.23 4.60 5.15
CA VAL A 47 2.20 6.07 5.12
C VAL A 47 1.09 6.55 6.05
N LEU A 48 1.45 7.30 7.07
CA LEU A 48 0.51 7.98 7.94
C LEU A 48 0.29 9.41 7.42
N THR A 49 -0.95 9.78 7.21
CA THR A 49 -1.31 11.11 6.74
C THR A 49 -1.93 11.95 7.86
N ASP A 50 -1.77 13.27 7.76
CA ASP A 50 -2.39 14.20 8.69
C ASP A 50 -3.93 14.08 8.63
N PRO A 51 -4.64 14.24 9.77
CA PRO A 51 -6.11 14.27 9.79
C PRO A 51 -6.73 15.35 8.90
N GLY A 52 -5.99 16.43 8.63
CA GLY A 52 -6.41 17.53 7.75
C GLY A 52 -6.48 17.18 6.28
N GLY A 53 -5.98 16.01 5.88
CA GLY A 53 -6.09 15.52 4.50
C GLY A 53 -4.76 15.07 3.89
N LEU A 54 -4.78 14.86 2.57
CA LEU A 54 -3.60 14.48 1.82
C LEU A 54 -2.68 15.67 1.59
N PRO A 55 -1.37 15.46 1.61
CA PRO A 55 -0.42 16.49 1.20
C PRO A 55 -0.63 16.87 -0.27
N VAL A 56 -0.10 18.02 -0.64
CA VAL A 56 -0.03 18.43 -2.05
C VAL A 56 0.68 17.33 -2.86
N ASP A 57 0.19 17.01 -4.05
CA ASP A 57 0.62 15.91 -4.91
C ASP A 57 0.12 14.50 -4.44
N GLY A 58 -0.57 14.42 -3.31
CA GLY A 58 -1.28 13.23 -2.85
C GLY A 58 -0.41 11.96 -2.86
N VAL A 59 -0.92 10.92 -3.50
CA VAL A 59 -0.29 9.58 -3.57
C VAL A 59 1.05 9.55 -4.30
N ASN A 60 1.36 10.56 -5.12
CA ASN A 60 2.63 10.63 -5.82
C ASN A 60 3.84 10.75 -4.87
N ASN A 61 3.60 11.24 -3.65
CA ASN A 61 4.65 11.34 -2.64
C ASN A 61 5.19 9.98 -2.14
N TRP A 62 4.41 8.90 -2.32
CA TRP A 62 4.80 7.54 -1.90
C TRP A 62 4.59 6.51 -3.00
N THR A 63 4.66 6.97 -4.24
CA THR A 63 4.52 6.09 -5.42
C THR A 63 5.71 5.16 -5.59
N SER A 64 5.44 3.95 -6.10
CA SER A 64 6.46 3.04 -6.60
C SER A 64 6.97 3.41 -8.01
N ALA A 65 6.25 4.28 -8.72
CA ALA A 65 6.53 4.71 -10.10
C ALA A 65 6.81 3.51 -11.05
N PHE A 66 8.06 3.36 -11.49
CA PHE A 66 8.48 2.27 -12.40
C PHE A 66 8.78 0.95 -11.67
N LEU A 67 8.85 0.95 -10.34
CA LEU A 67 8.96 -0.29 -9.58
C LEU A 67 7.60 -1.00 -9.53
N PRO A 68 7.57 -2.32 -9.34
CA PRO A 68 6.32 -3.06 -9.13
C PRO A 68 5.42 -2.42 -8.08
N ALA A 69 4.10 -2.44 -8.31
CA ALA A 69 3.12 -1.77 -7.45
C ALA A 69 3.10 -2.29 -6.00
N VAL A 70 3.60 -3.48 -5.75
CA VAL A 70 3.74 -4.06 -4.39
C VAL A 70 4.66 -3.22 -3.48
N PHE A 71 5.56 -2.41 -4.05
CA PHE A 71 6.46 -1.53 -3.31
C PHE A 71 5.90 -0.13 -3.06
N GLN A 72 4.67 0.13 -3.50
CA GLN A 72 4.00 1.41 -3.25
C GLN A 72 3.59 1.54 -1.79
N GLY A 73 3.68 2.76 -1.24
CA GLY A 73 3.22 3.03 0.11
C GLY A 73 1.72 2.83 0.28
N THR A 74 1.33 2.13 1.33
CA THR A 74 -0.06 1.92 1.72
C THR A 74 -0.46 2.97 2.74
N GLN A 75 -1.43 3.80 2.38
CA GLN A 75 -1.91 4.86 3.26
C GLN A 75 -2.76 4.29 4.40
N PHE A 76 -2.39 4.62 5.64
CA PHE A 76 -3.21 4.46 6.82
C PHE A 76 -3.72 5.82 7.28
N ARG A 77 -4.99 5.88 7.63
CA ARG A 77 -5.60 7.10 8.17
C ARG A 77 -5.23 7.25 9.64
N SER A 78 -4.95 8.48 10.05
CA SER A 78 -4.67 8.82 11.44
C SER A 78 -5.94 8.96 12.29
N SER A 79 -7.13 8.94 11.66
CA SER A 79 -8.42 9.01 12.35
C SER A 79 -9.47 8.12 11.68
N GLY A 80 -10.40 7.58 12.47
CA GLY A 80 -11.42 6.64 11.98
C GLY A 80 -10.84 5.25 11.71
N GLN A 81 -11.32 4.58 10.65
CA GLN A 81 -10.74 3.31 10.22
C GLN A 81 -9.38 3.57 9.57
N ALA A 82 -8.31 3.05 10.15
CA ALA A 82 -6.95 3.24 9.65
C ALA A 82 -6.79 2.76 8.20
N VAL A 83 -7.42 1.64 7.84
CA VAL A 83 -7.52 1.15 6.47
C VAL A 83 -8.99 1.04 6.09
N VAL A 84 -9.35 1.64 4.96
CA VAL A 84 -10.74 1.64 4.47
C VAL A 84 -11.11 0.24 3.99
N HIS A 85 -12.36 -0.17 4.25
CA HIS A 85 -12.88 -1.47 3.82
C HIS A 85 -12.12 -2.70 4.34
N LEU A 86 -11.41 -2.56 5.46
CA LEU A 86 -10.71 -3.68 6.09
C LEU A 86 -11.69 -4.71 6.67
N ASN A 87 -12.80 -4.24 7.24
CA ASN A 87 -13.79 -5.12 7.86
C ASN A 87 -14.64 -5.85 6.81
N THR A 88 -14.89 -7.13 7.06
CA THR A 88 -15.86 -7.89 6.28
C THR A 88 -17.25 -7.28 6.48
N PRO A 89 -18.04 -7.05 5.41
CA PRO A 89 -19.42 -6.59 5.54
C PRO A 89 -20.24 -7.51 6.44
N GLU A 90 -21.07 -6.93 7.30
CA GLU A 90 -21.88 -7.69 8.29
C GLU A 90 -22.81 -8.70 7.66
N ASN A 91 -23.27 -8.45 6.42
CA ASN A 91 -24.15 -9.33 5.66
C ASN A 91 -23.42 -10.51 5.01
N LEU A 92 -22.10 -10.58 5.09
CA LEU A 92 -21.31 -11.63 4.48
C LEU A 92 -20.77 -12.60 5.55
N ALA A 93 -21.25 -13.84 5.55
CA ALA A 93 -20.75 -14.86 6.44
C ALA A 93 -19.24 -15.09 6.20
N ARG A 94 -18.48 -15.28 7.30
CA ARG A 94 -17.03 -15.48 7.23
C ARG A 94 -16.62 -16.62 6.27
N GLY A 95 -17.37 -17.71 6.24
CA GLY A 95 -17.13 -18.81 5.31
C GLY A 95 -17.36 -18.43 3.85
N ALA A 96 -18.39 -17.63 3.55
CA ALA A 96 -18.63 -17.14 2.21
C ALA A 96 -17.49 -16.21 1.72
N ARG A 97 -16.92 -15.42 2.64
CA ARG A 97 -15.76 -14.56 2.32
C ARG A 97 -14.52 -15.39 1.95
N LEU A 98 -14.22 -16.43 2.72
CA LEU A 98 -13.09 -17.31 2.43
C LEU A 98 -13.26 -18.00 1.08
N ASN A 99 -14.45 -18.52 0.80
CA ASN A 99 -14.75 -19.15 -0.50
C ASN A 99 -14.60 -18.16 -1.68
N GLN A 100 -14.98 -16.88 -1.49
CA GLN A 100 -14.75 -15.86 -2.51
C GLN A 100 -13.27 -15.61 -2.76
N LEU A 101 -12.46 -15.52 -1.70
CA LEU A 101 -11.01 -15.33 -1.83
C LEU A 101 -10.34 -16.52 -2.52
N ASP A 102 -10.72 -17.74 -2.16
CA ASP A 102 -10.22 -18.95 -2.81
C ASP A 102 -10.60 -19.02 -4.29
N PHE A 103 -11.84 -18.64 -4.62
CA PHE A 103 -12.28 -18.58 -6.01
C PHE A 103 -11.49 -17.54 -6.82
N LEU A 104 -11.29 -16.34 -6.27
CA LEU A 104 -10.47 -15.30 -6.90
C LEU A 104 -9.02 -15.77 -7.10
N LYS A 105 -8.45 -16.46 -6.11
CA LYS A 105 -7.11 -17.03 -6.22
C LYS A 105 -7.01 -18.03 -7.38
N GLN A 106 -8.00 -18.91 -7.53
CA GLN A 106 -8.04 -19.87 -8.65
C GLN A 106 -8.13 -19.18 -10.02
N ILE A 107 -8.98 -18.15 -10.16
CA ILE A 107 -9.07 -17.35 -11.38
C ILE A 107 -7.75 -16.65 -11.69
N ASN A 108 -7.14 -16.06 -10.69
CA ASN A 108 -5.86 -15.36 -10.81
C ASN A 108 -4.75 -16.32 -11.27
N GLU A 109 -4.71 -17.54 -10.73
CA GLU A 109 -3.73 -18.56 -11.12
C GLU A 109 -3.90 -18.96 -12.59
N VAL A 110 -5.14 -19.13 -13.06
CA VAL A 110 -5.42 -19.38 -14.49
C VAL A 110 -4.94 -18.23 -15.36
N HIS A 111 -5.17 -16.98 -14.93
CA HIS A 111 -4.67 -15.80 -15.65
C HIS A 111 -3.15 -15.74 -15.69
N ARG A 112 -2.50 -15.98 -14.54
CA ARG A 112 -1.03 -16.02 -14.42
C ARG A 112 -0.42 -17.04 -15.38
N THR A 113 -0.99 -18.24 -15.45
CA THR A 113 -0.54 -19.30 -16.37
C THR A 113 -0.69 -18.89 -17.84
N ARG A 114 -1.72 -18.09 -18.16
CA ARG A 114 -1.96 -17.61 -19.52
C ARG A 114 -1.06 -16.43 -19.91
N TYR A 115 -0.64 -15.63 -18.93
CA TYR A 115 0.16 -14.41 -19.13
C TYR A 115 1.38 -14.37 -18.20
N PRO A 116 2.33 -15.31 -18.34
CA PRO A 116 3.46 -15.46 -17.41
C PRO A 116 4.42 -14.25 -17.42
N GLU A 117 4.45 -13.50 -18.53
CA GLU A 117 5.33 -12.34 -18.70
C GLU A 117 4.75 -11.03 -18.14
N SER A 118 3.55 -11.08 -17.53
CA SER A 118 2.88 -9.86 -17.02
C SER A 118 3.20 -9.61 -15.55
N ASP A 119 4.27 -8.87 -15.29
CA ASP A 119 4.65 -8.42 -13.93
C ASP A 119 3.56 -7.58 -13.27
N GLU A 120 2.81 -6.79 -14.07
CA GLU A 120 1.71 -5.98 -13.55
C GLU A 120 0.56 -6.85 -13.03
N LEU A 121 0.23 -7.94 -13.73
CA LEU A 121 -0.78 -8.90 -13.27
C LEU A 121 -0.34 -9.56 -11.98
N GLN A 122 0.92 -9.98 -11.88
CA GLN A 122 1.47 -10.57 -10.65
C GLN A 122 1.39 -9.58 -9.49
N ALA A 123 1.85 -8.34 -9.67
CA ALA A 123 1.78 -7.31 -8.64
C ALA A 123 0.35 -7.04 -8.16
N ARG A 124 -0.63 -7.08 -9.07
CA ARG A 124 -2.05 -6.94 -8.72
C ARG A 124 -2.55 -8.11 -7.87
N ILE A 125 -2.20 -9.34 -8.23
CA ILE A 125 -2.54 -10.55 -7.46
C ILE A 125 -1.96 -10.45 -6.05
N ASP A 126 -0.67 -10.14 -5.93
CA ASP A 126 0.03 -10.02 -4.65
C ASP A 126 -0.60 -8.94 -3.75
N ASN A 127 -1.02 -7.81 -4.32
CA ASN A 127 -1.72 -6.76 -3.61
C ASN A 127 -3.10 -7.20 -3.09
N PHE A 128 -3.85 -7.99 -3.86
CA PHE A 128 -5.13 -8.55 -3.39
C PHE A 128 -4.93 -9.58 -2.27
N GLU A 129 -3.92 -10.42 -2.38
CA GLU A 129 -3.60 -11.40 -1.33
C GLU A 129 -3.12 -10.71 -0.05
N LEU A 130 -2.28 -9.67 -0.17
CA LEU A 130 -1.87 -8.84 0.95
C LEU A 130 -3.08 -8.19 1.63
N ALA A 131 -3.99 -7.59 0.86
CA ALA A 131 -5.20 -6.97 1.40
C ALA A 131 -6.07 -7.98 2.17
N ALA A 132 -6.16 -9.22 1.68
CA ALA A 132 -6.88 -10.29 2.38
C ALA A 132 -6.20 -10.68 3.72
N ARG A 133 -4.88 -10.79 3.75
CA ARG A 133 -4.10 -11.05 4.98
C ARG A 133 -4.21 -9.89 5.98
N MET A 134 -4.17 -8.66 5.50
CA MET A 134 -4.34 -7.46 6.32
C MET A 134 -5.66 -7.44 7.08
N GLN A 135 -6.76 -7.97 6.52
CA GLN A 135 -8.05 -8.03 7.21
C GLN A 135 -7.98 -8.78 8.55
N THR A 136 -7.03 -9.70 8.68
CA THR A 136 -6.82 -10.46 9.91
C THR A 136 -5.74 -9.84 10.81
N ALA A 137 -4.66 -9.35 10.24
CA ALA A 137 -3.50 -8.88 10.99
C ALA A 137 -3.64 -7.43 11.49
N VAL A 138 -4.15 -6.54 10.65
CA VAL A 138 -4.21 -5.08 10.94
C VAL A 138 -5.02 -4.74 12.18
N PRO A 139 -6.20 -5.34 12.47
CA PRO A 139 -6.96 -4.99 13.66
C PRO A 139 -6.17 -5.14 14.98
N GLY A 140 -5.30 -6.16 15.05
CA GLY A 140 -4.46 -6.37 16.23
C GLY A 140 -3.26 -5.43 16.35
N VAL A 141 -2.83 -4.83 15.23
CA VAL A 141 -1.68 -3.91 15.19
C VAL A 141 -2.11 -2.46 15.40
N ILE A 142 -3.33 -2.12 14.99
CA ILE A 142 -3.86 -0.73 15.08
C ILE A 142 -4.40 -0.42 16.47
N ASP A 143 -4.55 -1.39 17.35
CA ASP A 143 -4.95 -1.11 18.73
C ASP A 143 -3.79 -0.39 19.48
N LEU A 144 -3.64 0.89 19.15
CA LEU A 144 -2.68 1.80 19.78
C LEU A 144 -3.08 2.16 21.21
N SER A 145 -4.21 1.67 21.71
CA SER A 145 -4.65 1.89 23.11
C SER A 145 -3.69 1.30 24.12
N LEU A 146 -2.86 0.36 23.69
CA LEU A 146 -1.82 -0.27 24.52
C LEU A 146 -0.49 0.48 24.51
N ILE A 147 -0.32 1.49 23.65
CA ILE A 147 0.88 2.34 23.62
C ILE A 147 0.63 3.55 24.52
N HIS A 148 0.53 3.31 25.80
CA HIS A 148 0.68 4.38 26.79
C HIS A 148 2.18 4.62 26.99
N ILE A 149 2.69 5.65 26.34
CA ILE A 149 3.95 6.27 26.71
C ILE A 149 3.65 7.38 27.71
#